data_25711387b3424d95836f01289e954ffc
#
_entry.id   25711387b3424d95836f01289e954ffc
#
_cell.length_a   1.000
_cell.length_b   1.000
_cell.length_c   1.000
_cell.angle_alpha   90.00
_cell.angle_beta   90.00
_cell.angle_gamma   90.00
#
_symmetry.space_group_name_H-M   'P 1'
#
loop_
_entity.id
_entity.type
_entity.pdbx_description
1 polymer ?
#
loop_
_entity_poly.entity_id
_entity_poly.type
_entity_poly.pdbx_seq_one_letter_code
_entity_poly.pdbx_strand_id
1 'polypeptide(L)'
;MLRPSSSFRSRLRFARSLATAVPHTAEAASQIRTVGVVGAGQMGLGIGYVAARTAGVQVLLTDRSESQLSKGLAFADALLEKEVKKGKLSKDEALEVRGRLKVVKGIEQFGESGVDLAIEAVSESLPVKQQIFSALATHLPPSAILASNTSSISLSKLAASAISSTTGENRAQSVVGFHFFNPVPVMTLVELIPALQTHPSVVAQARAFAQQMGKTVTASRDSPGFISNRLLMPYINEACIVLETGVASREDIDATMKLGMRHPMGPLELADFIGLDTCLNIMKVLHAETGDSKYRPSVLLDRMVSAQYFGKKSGVGFYDYRPAPPPPPPAVARGAEGGGDAEAPAPYGDSNTA
;
A
#
# COMPACT_ATOMS: atom_id res chain seq x y z
N MET A 1 49.26 13.82 -27.70
CA MET A 1 48.54 13.09 -26.63
C MET A 1 48.20 14.08 -25.50
N LEU A 2 46.97 14.57 -25.45
CA LEU A 2 46.51 15.52 -24.44
C LEU A 2 46.08 14.73 -23.20
N ARG A 3 46.66 15.04 -22.03
CA ARG A 3 46.28 14.46 -20.75
C ARG A 3 44.94 15.09 -20.28
N PRO A 4 43.96 14.33 -19.84
CA PRO A 4 42.70 14.88 -19.35
C PRO A 4 42.94 15.65 -18.05
N SER A 5 42.32 16.85 -17.94
CA SER A 5 42.46 17.78 -16.82
C SER A 5 41.94 17.17 -15.47
N SER A 6 42.55 17.58 -14.38
CA SER A 6 42.24 17.11 -13.00
C SER A 6 40.80 17.38 -12.56
N SER A 7 40.06 18.29 -13.21
CA SER A 7 38.68 18.61 -12.91
C SER A 7 37.65 17.50 -13.28
N PHE A 8 38.02 16.63 -14.24
CA PHE A 8 37.13 15.51 -14.63
C PHE A 8 37.15 14.35 -13.64
N ARG A 9 38.25 14.18 -12.91
CA ARG A 9 38.39 13.13 -11.88
C ARG A 9 37.65 13.46 -10.57
N SER A 10 37.46 14.74 -10.24
CA SER A 10 36.74 15.15 -9.05
C SER A 10 35.21 14.95 -9.20
N ARG A 11 34.66 15.18 -10.39
CA ARG A 11 33.23 14.95 -10.68
C ARG A 11 32.84 13.48 -10.63
N LEU A 12 33.72 12.57 -11.06
CA LEU A 12 33.49 11.12 -10.96
C LEU A 12 33.57 10.58 -9.52
N ARG A 13 34.33 11.22 -8.63
CA ARG A 13 34.36 10.86 -7.21
C ARG A 13 33.09 11.30 -6.47
N PHE A 14 32.54 12.47 -6.81
CA PHE A 14 31.30 12.96 -6.21
C PHE A 14 30.07 12.09 -6.59
N ALA A 15 30.00 11.65 -7.85
CA ALA A 15 28.95 10.75 -8.32
C ALA A 15 28.99 9.35 -7.68
N ARG A 16 30.19 8.85 -7.32
CA ARG A 16 30.34 7.57 -6.60
C ARG A 16 29.96 7.64 -5.13
N SER A 17 30.05 8.81 -4.50
CA SER A 17 29.69 9.00 -3.08
C SER A 17 28.18 9.01 -2.82
N LEU A 18 27.35 9.22 -3.87
CA LEU A 18 25.89 9.22 -3.76
C LEU A 18 25.26 7.83 -3.93
N ALA A 19 26.05 6.82 -4.28
CA ALA A 19 25.61 5.45 -4.53
C ALA A 19 26.02 4.47 -3.42
N THR A 20 26.23 4.94 -2.18
CA THR A 20 26.42 4.01 -1.06
C THR A 20 25.12 3.28 -0.80
N ALA A 21 25.06 2.03 -1.29
CA ALA A 21 24.06 1.07 -0.86
C ALA A 21 24.06 1.05 0.68
N VAL A 22 22.87 1.03 1.28
CA VAL A 22 22.72 0.75 2.71
C VAL A 22 23.49 -0.55 2.98
N PRO A 23 24.51 -0.57 3.86
CA PRO A 23 25.35 -1.75 4.02
C PRO A 23 24.49 -2.96 4.38
N HIS A 24 24.65 -4.07 3.68
CA HIS A 24 24.18 -5.38 4.13
C HIS A 24 25.14 -5.81 5.27
N THR A 25 24.90 -5.28 6.49
CA THR A 25 25.61 -5.76 7.67
C THR A 25 25.02 -7.09 8.11
N ALA A 26 25.90 -7.95 8.67
CA ALA A 26 25.58 -9.30 9.15
C ALA A 26 24.29 -9.34 9.98
N GLU A 27 23.55 -10.43 9.85
CA GLU A 27 22.28 -10.71 10.51
C GLU A 27 22.43 -10.69 12.05
N ALA A 28 22.24 -9.54 12.66
CA ALA A 28 22.00 -9.47 14.08
C ALA A 28 20.53 -9.86 14.34
N ALA A 29 20.29 -10.77 15.28
CA ALA A 29 18.94 -11.13 15.68
C ALA A 29 18.20 -9.86 16.18
N SER A 30 16.93 -9.73 15.78
CA SER A 30 16.11 -8.62 16.26
C SER A 30 15.92 -8.68 17.76
N GLN A 31 16.05 -7.54 18.44
CA GLN A 31 15.78 -7.40 19.87
C GLN A 31 14.33 -7.01 20.18
N ILE A 32 13.51 -6.78 19.16
CA ILE A 32 12.11 -6.37 19.30
C ILE A 32 11.29 -7.52 19.83
N ARG A 33 10.60 -7.31 20.95
CA ARG A 33 9.74 -8.27 21.66
C ARG A 33 8.30 -7.81 21.71
N THR A 34 8.08 -6.50 21.74
CA THR A 34 6.77 -5.88 21.84
C THR A 34 6.60 -4.83 20.76
N VAL A 35 5.55 -4.97 19.96
CA VAL A 35 5.21 -4.06 18.86
C VAL A 35 3.91 -3.33 19.18
N GLY A 36 3.93 -2.01 19.08
CA GLY A 36 2.72 -1.19 19.08
C GLY A 36 2.26 -0.92 17.64
N VAL A 37 0.98 -1.07 17.36
CA VAL A 37 0.40 -0.71 16.06
C VAL A 37 -0.68 0.33 16.26
N VAL A 38 -0.50 1.49 15.63
CA VAL A 38 -1.46 2.58 15.63
C VAL A 38 -2.26 2.55 14.33
N GLY A 39 -3.56 2.27 14.43
CA GLY A 39 -4.45 2.03 13.30
C GLY A 39 -4.78 0.55 13.14
N ALA A 40 -6.05 0.17 13.33
CA ALA A 40 -6.56 -1.20 13.23
C ALA A 40 -7.31 -1.46 11.91
N GLY A 41 -7.02 -0.65 10.88
CA GLY A 41 -7.47 -0.92 9.52
C GLY A 41 -6.76 -2.13 8.90
N GLN A 42 -7.07 -2.41 7.64
CA GLN A 42 -6.55 -3.58 6.90
C GLN A 42 -5.02 -3.74 7.00
N MET A 43 -4.28 -2.62 6.85
CA MET A 43 -2.82 -2.66 6.90
C MET A 43 -2.30 -2.90 8.32
N GLY A 44 -2.73 -2.08 9.31
CA GLY A 44 -2.22 -2.20 10.67
C GLY A 44 -2.54 -3.54 11.30
N LEU A 45 -3.76 -4.06 11.06
CA LEU A 45 -4.10 -5.40 11.50
C LEU A 45 -3.27 -6.49 10.84
N GLY A 46 -3.07 -6.39 9.51
CA GLY A 46 -2.21 -7.33 8.78
C GLY A 46 -0.78 -7.34 9.31
N ILE A 47 -0.24 -6.16 9.64
CA ILE A 47 1.09 -5.99 10.24
C ILE A 47 1.13 -6.65 11.61
N GLY A 48 0.16 -6.33 12.48
CA GLY A 48 0.05 -6.91 13.82
C GLY A 48 -0.09 -8.44 13.79
N TYR A 49 -0.95 -8.95 12.89
CA TYR A 49 -1.11 -10.39 12.69
C TYR A 49 0.20 -11.08 12.32
N VAL A 50 0.93 -10.57 11.31
CA VAL A 50 2.20 -11.16 10.88
C VAL A 50 3.27 -11.05 11.96
N ALA A 51 3.32 -9.95 12.70
CA ALA A 51 4.22 -9.79 13.85
C ALA A 51 3.93 -10.85 14.93
N ALA A 52 2.67 -11.03 15.33
CA ALA A 52 2.28 -12.03 16.32
C ALA A 52 2.48 -13.46 15.82
N ARG A 53 2.11 -13.75 14.56
CA ARG A 53 2.09 -15.10 13.97
C ARG A 53 3.48 -15.57 13.55
N THR A 54 4.25 -14.73 12.89
CA THR A 54 5.52 -15.11 12.25
C THR A 54 6.72 -14.72 13.11
N ALA A 55 6.76 -13.47 13.61
CA ALA A 55 7.84 -13.04 14.47
C ALA A 55 7.69 -13.52 15.93
N GLY A 56 6.50 -13.95 16.33
CA GLY A 56 6.25 -14.49 17.67
C GLY A 56 6.25 -13.44 18.80
N VAL A 57 6.07 -12.17 18.46
CA VAL A 57 6.16 -11.05 19.40
C VAL A 57 4.79 -10.64 19.95
N GLN A 58 4.77 -9.95 21.10
CA GLN A 58 3.58 -9.31 21.64
C GLN A 58 3.20 -8.11 20.76
N VAL A 59 1.90 -7.93 20.52
CA VAL A 59 1.36 -6.83 19.69
C VAL A 59 0.27 -6.09 20.45
N LEU A 60 0.43 -4.80 20.59
CA LEU A 60 -0.55 -3.88 21.14
C LEU A 60 -1.19 -3.09 20.01
N LEU A 61 -2.50 -3.22 19.82
CA LEU A 61 -3.26 -2.55 18.77
C LEU A 61 -4.06 -1.40 19.37
N THR A 62 -3.97 -0.21 18.79
CA THR A 62 -4.84 0.91 19.13
C THR A 62 -5.43 1.56 17.90
N ASP A 63 -6.69 2.01 18.01
CA ASP A 63 -7.38 2.80 16.98
C ASP A 63 -8.38 3.70 17.67
N ARG A 64 -8.70 4.85 17.07
CA ARG A 64 -9.75 5.75 17.57
C ARG A 64 -11.15 5.16 17.46
N SER A 65 -11.34 4.17 16.59
CA SER A 65 -12.60 3.49 16.33
C SER A 65 -12.63 2.09 16.98
N GLU A 66 -13.41 1.93 18.03
CA GLU A 66 -13.65 0.61 18.66
C GLU A 66 -14.23 -0.41 17.67
N SER A 67 -15.06 0.08 16.73
CA SER A 67 -15.60 -0.75 15.65
C SER A 67 -14.50 -1.31 14.74
N GLN A 68 -13.46 -0.52 14.43
CA GLN A 68 -12.31 -0.99 13.64
C GLN A 68 -11.49 -2.01 14.43
N LEU A 69 -11.27 -1.80 15.72
CA LEU A 69 -10.58 -2.77 16.58
C LEU A 69 -11.32 -4.10 16.61
N SER A 70 -12.64 -4.07 16.82
CA SER A 70 -13.48 -5.29 16.86
C SER A 70 -13.47 -6.04 15.53
N LYS A 71 -13.65 -5.34 14.41
CA LYS A 71 -13.56 -5.92 13.05
C LYS A 71 -12.17 -6.48 12.78
N GLY A 72 -11.16 -5.77 13.24
CA GLY A 72 -9.77 -6.18 13.11
C GLY A 72 -9.49 -7.50 13.80
N LEU A 73 -9.88 -7.64 15.06
CA LEU A 73 -9.69 -8.88 15.78
C LEU A 73 -10.47 -10.06 15.15
N ALA A 74 -11.72 -9.82 14.73
CA ALA A 74 -12.52 -10.84 14.04
C ALA A 74 -11.84 -11.30 12.71
N PHE A 75 -11.19 -10.40 12.00
CA PHE A 75 -10.42 -10.76 10.81
C PHE A 75 -9.18 -11.60 11.16
N ALA A 76 -8.46 -11.27 12.24
CA ALA A 76 -7.33 -12.09 12.71
C ALA A 76 -7.80 -13.49 13.12
N ASP A 77 -8.93 -13.60 13.83
CA ASP A 77 -9.54 -14.86 14.21
C ASP A 77 -9.90 -15.71 12.98
N ALA A 78 -10.52 -15.11 11.96
CA ALA A 78 -10.84 -15.78 10.69
C ALA A 78 -9.59 -16.28 9.93
N LEU A 79 -8.49 -15.52 9.97
CA LEU A 79 -7.22 -15.96 9.38
C LEU A 79 -6.65 -17.17 10.13
N LEU A 80 -6.65 -17.15 11.46
CA LEU A 80 -6.17 -18.25 12.28
C LEU A 80 -7.00 -19.52 12.06
N GLU A 81 -8.33 -19.41 12.05
CA GLU A 81 -9.20 -20.53 11.71
C GLU A 81 -8.90 -21.13 10.32
N LYS A 82 -8.67 -20.27 9.34
CA LYS A 82 -8.32 -20.71 7.98
C LYS A 82 -6.98 -21.44 7.96
N GLU A 83 -5.99 -21.00 8.74
CA GLU A 83 -4.70 -21.68 8.85
C GLU A 83 -4.82 -23.02 9.57
N VAL A 84 -5.61 -23.11 10.62
CA VAL A 84 -5.91 -24.38 11.32
C VAL A 84 -6.62 -25.36 10.39
N LYS A 85 -7.66 -24.91 9.66
CA LYS A 85 -8.37 -25.74 8.66
C LYS A 85 -7.45 -26.26 7.56
N LYS A 86 -6.39 -25.54 7.22
CA LYS A 86 -5.39 -25.93 6.22
C LYS A 86 -4.23 -26.76 6.79
N GLY A 87 -4.25 -27.09 8.09
CA GLY A 87 -3.19 -27.82 8.76
C GLY A 87 -1.86 -27.05 8.88
N LYS A 88 -1.88 -25.72 8.76
CA LYS A 88 -0.69 -24.88 8.91
C LYS A 88 -0.40 -24.48 10.35
N LEU A 89 -1.40 -24.60 11.21
CA LEU A 89 -1.36 -24.36 12.65
C LEU A 89 -2.20 -25.42 13.37
N SER A 90 -1.76 -25.83 14.54
CA SER A 90 -2.61 -26.50 15.52
C SER A 90 -3.57 -25.49 16.17
N LYS A 91 -4.60 -25.99 16.87
CA LYS A 91 -5.51 -25.12 17.63
C LYS A 91 -4.79 -24.40 18.76
N ASP A 92 -3.86 -25.06 19.43
CA ASP A 92 -3.11 -24.48 20.55
C ASP A 92 -2.16 -23.37 20.08
N GLU A 93 -1.44 -23.57 18.95
CA GLU A 93 -0.63 -22.51 18.34
C GLU A 93 -1.48 -21.32 17.90
N ALA A 94 -2.68 -21.55 17.37
CA ALA A 94 -3.59 -20.46 17.00
C ALA A 94 -4.05 -19.66 18.23
N LEU A 95 -4.33 -20.33 19.37
CA LEU A 95 -4.65 -19.66 20.63
C LEU A 95 -3.48 -18.84 21.17
N GLU A 96 -2.25 -19.36 21.08
CA GLU A 96 -1.06 -18.60 21.46
C GLU A 96 -0.87 -17.34 20.61
N VAL A 97 -0.97 -17.46 19.29
CA VAL A 97 -0.89 -16.31 18.37
C VAL A 97 -1.96 -15.28 18.70
N ARG A 98 -3.21 -15.73 18.94
CA ARG A 98 -4.30 -14.85 19.32
C ARG A 98 -4.04 -14.15 20.65
N GLY A 99 -3.46 -14.84 21.62
CA GLY A 99 -3.08 -14.30 22.92
C GLY A 99 -1.99 -13.21 22.87
N ARG A 100 -1.18 -13.19 21.80
CA ARG A 100 -0.19 -12.13 21.57
C ARG A 100 -0.82 -10.83 21.06
N LEU A 101 -2.03 -10.85 20.50
CA LEU A 101 -2.74 -9.66 19.98
C LEU A 101 -3.61 -9.07 21.08
N LYS A 102 -3.23 -7.90 21.59
CA LYS A 102 -3.94 -7.18 22.65
C LYS A 102 -4.42 -5.83 22.14
N VAL A 103 -5.61 -5.42 22.52
CA VAL A 103 -6.15 -4.08 22.27
C VAL A 103 -5.82 -3.19 23.46
N VAL A 104 -5.38 -1.98 23.19
CA VAL A 104 -5.11 -0.94 24.18
C VAL A 104 -5.84 0.35 23.80
N LYS A 105 -6.15 1.19 24.81
CA LYS A 105 -6.97 2.39 24.59
C LYS A 105 -6.25 3.52 23.88
N GLY A 106 -4.92 3.60 23.99
CA GLY A 106 -4.14 4.70 23.44
C GLY A 106 -2.65 4.41 23.40
N ILE A 107 -1.92 5.36 22.83
CA ILE A 107 -0.46 5.30 22.69
C ILE A 107 0.25 5.34 24.05
N GLU A 108 -0.37 5.95 25.05
CA GLU A 108 0.13 6.04 26.43
C GLU A 108 0.46 4.65 26.98
N GLN A 109 -0.41 3.68 26.73
CA GLN A 109 -0.22 2.30 27.19
C GLN A 109 0.93 1.56 26.48
N PHE A 110 1.42 2.06 25.36
CA PHE A 110 2.62 1.53 24.70
C PHE A 110 3.86 1.72 25.57
N GLY A 111 4.01 2.90 26.19
CA GLY A 111 5.12 3.20 27.10
C GLY A 111 5.09 2.31 28.34
N GLU A 112 3.92 2.17 28.97
CA GLU A 112 3.72 1.33 30.15
C GLU A 112 4.02 -0.15 29.89
N SER A 113 3.80 -0.60 28.65
CA SER A 113 4.00 -1.99 28.23
C SER A 113 5.36 -2.27 27.61
N GLY A 114 6.27 -1.29 27.58
CA GLY A 114 7.64 -1.46 27.07
C GLY A 114 7.69 -1.79 25.58
N VAL A 115 6.94 -1.05 24.75
CA VAL A 115 6.98 -1.22 23.28
C VAL A 115 8.34 -0.86 22.71
N ASP A 116 8.97 -1.79 22.00
CA ASP A 116 10.28 -1.63 21.35
C ASP A 116 10.19 -0.98 19.97
N LEU A 117 9.08 -1.23 19.27
CA LEU A 117 8.79 -0.72 17.93
C LEU A 117 7.32 -0.33 17.82
N ALA A 118 7.04 0.93 17.51
CA ALA A 118 5.69 1.38 17.16
C ALA A 118 5.57 1.57 15.65
N ILE A 119 4.51 1.01 15.03
CA ILE A 119 4.24 1.12 13.61
C ILE A 119 2.92 1.87 13.43
N GLU A 120 2.98 3.07 12.85
CA GLU A 120 1.81 3.85 12.47
C GLU A 120 1.28 3.36 11.11
N ALA A 121 0.00 3.04 11.04
CA ALA A 121 -0.71 2.55 9.86
C ALA A 121 -2.14 3.14 9.76
N VAL A 122 -2.27 4.45 10.03
CA VAL A 122 -3.53 5.19 9.90
C VAL A 122 -3.71 5.78 8.48
N SER A 123 -4.78 6.54 8.26
CA SER A 123 -5.03 7.23 6.98
C SER A 123 -3.86 8.13 6.56
N GLU A 124 -3.68 8.27 5.23
CA GLU A 124 -2.54 8.97 4.62
C GLU A 124 -2.73 10.50 4.70
N SER A 125 -2.52 11.05 5.91
CA SER A 125 -2.64 12.47 6.24
C SER A 125 -1.44 12.93 7.03
N LEU A 126 -0.62 13.81 6.45
CA LEU A 126 0.58 14.32 7.12
C LEU A 126 0.29 14.94 8.50
N PRO A 127 -0.72 15.81 8.69
CA PRO A 127 -1.01 16.38 10.01
C PRO A 127 -1.36 15.33 11.06
N VAL A 128 -2.15 14.31 10.68
CA VAL A 128 -2.55 13.22 11.59
C VAL A 128 -1.34 12.41 12.01
N LYS A 129 -0.48 12.04 11.03
CA LYS A 129 0.73 11.27 11.32
C LYS A 129 1.73 12.06 12.17
N GLN A 130 1.88 13.36 11.95
CA GLN A 130 2.74 14.22 12.76
C GLN A 130 2.30 14.25 14.23
N GLN A 131 0.98 14.36 14.50
CA GLN A 131 0.44 14.27 15.86
C GLN A 131 0.76 12.92 16.52
N ILE A 132 0.62 11.82 15.76
CA ILE A 132 0.95 10.47 16.25
C ILE A 132 2.43 10.37 16.56
N PHE A 133 3.32 10.86 15.70
CA PHE A 133 4.76 10.82 15.93
C PHE A 133 5.20 11.63 17.14
N SER A 134 4.59 12.79 17.39
CA SER A 134 4.79 13.55 18.63
C SER A 134 4.30 12.79 19.88
N ALA A 135 3.13 12.13 19.80
CA ALA A 135 2.62 11.31 20.89
C ALA A 135 3.52 10.09 21.15
N LEU A 136 3.96 9.39 20.09
CA LEU A 136 4.90 8.27 20.22
C LEU A 136 6.23 8.71 20.85
N ALA A 137 6.75 9.87 20.43
CA ALA A 137 7.98 10.43 21.01
C ALA A 137 7.81 10.81 22.50
N THR A 138 6.59 11.15 22.91
CA THR A 138 6.27 11.53 24.30
C THR A 138 6.15 10.32 25.23
N HIS A 139 5.52 9.25 24.75
CA HIS A 139 5.11 8.13 25.61
C HIS A 139 6.03 6.92 25.56
N LEU A 140 6.77 6.72 24.45
CA LEU A 140 7.65 5.55 24.31
C LEU A 140 9.06 5.79 24.88
N PRO A 141 9.73 4.74 25.36
CA PRO A 141 11.11 4.85 25.83
C PRO A 141 12.06 5.33 24.73
N PRO A 142 13.13 6.05 25.05
CA PRO A 142 14.09 6.59 24.05
C PRO A 142 14.67 5.54 23.09
N SER A 143 14.75 4.30 23.52
CA SER A 143 15.25 3.17 22.72
C SER A 143 14.27 2.66 21.67
N ALA A 144 12.96 2.99 21.79
CA ALA A 144 11.93 2.48 20.87
C ALA A 144 12.06 3.07 19.47
N ILE A 145 11.84 2.25 18.47
CA ILE A 145 11.80 2.64 17.06
C ILE A 145 10.40 3.16 16.74
N LEU A 146 10.32 4.25 15.98
CA LEU A 146 9.10 4.89 15.52
C LEU A 146 8.98 4.67 14.01
N ALA A 147 8.06 3.82 13.59
CA ALA A 147 7.91 3.46 12.18
C ALA A 147 6.59 3.98 11.58
N SER A 148 6.60 4.33 10.31
CA SER A 148 5.39 4.62 9.54
C SER A 148 5.22 3.66 8.37
N ASN A 149 4.00 3.17 8.17
CA ASN A 149 3.62 2.42 6.98
C ASN A 149 3.12 3.32 5.85
N THR A 150 3.51 4.59 5.83
CA THR A 150 3.15 5.51 4.74
C THR A 150 3.61 4.98 3.40
N SER A 151 2.84 5.25 2.36
CA SER A 151 3.18 4.91 0.96
C SER A 151 3.73 6.10 0.17
N SER A 152 3.59 7.33 0.68
CA SER A 152 3.87 8.54 -0.11
C SER A 152 4.41 9.72 0.71
N ILE A 153 4.16 9.77 2.02
CA ILE A 153 4.58 10.89 2.87
C ILE A 153 6.07 10.76 3.22
N SER A 154 6.82 11.87 3.11
CA SER A 154 8.24 11.94 3.46
C SER A 154 8.47 11.56 4.93
N LEU A 155 9.37 10.59 5.13
CA LEU A 155 9.79 10.14 6.46
C LEU A 155 10.56 11.24 7.19
N SER A 156 11.29 12.08 6.47
CA SER A 156 12.02 13.22 7.06
C SER A 156 11.07 14.29 7.62
N LYS A 157 9.90 14.49 6.97
CA LYS A 157 8.83 15.36 7.51
C LYS A 157 8.21 14.77 8.78
N LEU A 158 8.01 13.44 8.84
CA LEU A 158 7.52 12.76 10.05
C LEU A 158 8.58 12.76 11.15
N ALA A 159 9.84 12.50 10.83
CA ALA A 159 10.93 12.54 11.78
C ALA A 159 11.08 13.91 12.46
N ALA A 160 10.90 15.00 11.71
CA ALA A 160 10.91 16.35 12.24
C ALA A 160 9.82 16.62 13.27
N SER A 161 8.72 15.87 13.28
CA SER A 161 7.61 15.98 14.23
C SER A 161 7.72 15.02 15.42
N ALA A 162 8.72 14.13 15.45
CA ALA A 162 8.96 13.20 16.55
C ALA A 162 9.64 13.90 17.74
N ILE A 163 8.95 14.87 18.31
CA ILE A 163 9.40 15.67 19.45
C ILE A 163 8.45 15.41 20.60
N SER A 164 9.00 15.04 21.76
CA SER A 164 8.23 14.85 22.99
C SER A 164 7.57 16.16 23.42
N SER A 165 6.25 16.15 23.59
CA SER A 165 5.51 17.30 24.06
C SER A 165 5.73 17.64 25.54
N THR A 166 6.25 16.69 26.32
CA THR A 166 6.54 16.84 27.75
C THR A 166 7.97 17.24 28.04
N THR A 167 8.94 16.64 27.33
CA THR A 167 10.37 16.86 27.62
C THR A 167 11.07 17.72 26.57
N GLY A 168 10.45 17.92 25.39
CA GLY A 168 11.10 18.57 24.24
C GLY A 168 12.16 17.72 23.56
N GLU A 169 12.36 16.47 23.98
CA GLU A 169 13.35 15.56 23.39
C GLU A 169 13.03 15.28 21.92
N ASN A 170 14.01 15.45 21.05
CA ASN A 170 13.90 15.18 19.63
C ASN A 170 14.33 13.74 19.33
N ARG A 171 13.40 12.93 18.82
CA ARG A 171 13.58 11.53 18.50
C ARG A 171 13.63 11.23 17.01
N ALA A 172 13.93 12.23 16.18
CA ALA A 172 14.01 12.09 14.74
C ALA A 172 14.92 10.95 14.27
N GLN A 173 16.01 10.68 15.02
CA GLN A 173 16.93 9.58 14.73
C GLN A 173 16.36 8.17 14.91
N SER A 174 15.23 8.05 15.62
CA SER A 174 14.53 6.78 15.85
C SER A 174 13.44 6.51 14.81
N VAL A 175 13.22 7.41 13.84
CA VAL A 175 12.12 7.32 12.86
C VAL A 175 12.59 6.57 11.61
N VAL A 176 11.74 5.66 11.11
CA VAL A 176 11.99 4.90 9.88
C VAL A 176 10.67 4.60 9.14
N GLY A 177 10.69 4.58 7.81
CA GLY A 177 9.61 4.07 6.98
C GLY A 177 9.65 2.55 6.92
N PHE A 178 8.50 1.93 7.11
CA PHE A 178 8.31 0.49 7.13
C PHE A 178 7.11 0.14 6.26
N HIS A 179 7.31 0.26 4.94
CA HIS A 179 6.23 0.17 3.94
C HIS A 179 5.92 -1.27 3.59
N PHE A 180 4.79 -1.76 4.08
CA PHE A 180 4.23 -3.08 3.78
C PHE A 180 3.31 -3.02 2.56
N PHE A 181 3.15 -4.17 1.91
CA PHE A 181 2.28 -4.34 0.74
C PHE A 181 1.00 -5.10 1.09
N ASN A 182 -0.11 -4.70 0.50
CA ASN A 182 -1.42 -5.31 0.71
C ASN A 182 -1.62 -6.53 -0.22
N PRO A 183 -2.10 -7.67 0.30
CA PRO A 183 -2.39 -8.03 1.69
C PRO A 183 -1.14 -8.42 2.48
N VAL A 184 -0.93 -7.83 3.66
CA VAL A 184 0.30 -8.04 4.46
C VAL A 184 0.62 -9.50 4.76
N PRO A 185 -0.34 -10.40 5.07
CA PRO A 185 -0.05 -11.82 5.30
C PRO A 185 0.43 -12.58 4.06
N VAL A 186 0.19 -12.05 2.86
CA VAL A 186 0.50 -12.71 1.58
C VAL A 186 1.77 -12.14 0.95
N MET A 187 1.90 -10.83 0.98
CA MET A 187 3.02 -10.13 0.34
C MET A 187 4.29 -10.26 1.19
N THR A 188 5.34 -10.78 0.57
CA THR A 188 6.61 -11.04 1.27
C THR A 188 7.56 -9.85 1.31
N LEU A 189 7.23 -8.73 0.64
CA LEU A 189 8.09 -7.57 0.52
C LEU A 189 7.78 -6.52 1.58
N VAL A 190 8.86 -5.87 2.08
CA VAL A 190 8.82 -4.61 2.83
C VAL A 190 9.86 -3.68 2.22
N GLU A 191 9.49 -2.45 1.94
CA GLU A 191 10.44 -1.37 1.68
C GLU A 191 10.81 -0.70 3.01
N LEU A 192 12.11 -0.58 3.29
CA LEU A 192 12.65 0.10 4.44
C LEU A 192 13.23 1.45 4.00
N ILE A 193 12.72 2.53 4.57
CA ILE A 193 13.00 3.89 4.14
C ILE A 193 13.55 4.71 5.32
N PRO A 194 14.87 4.90 5.45
CA PRO A 194 15.40 5.82 6.44
C PRO A 194 15.06 7.28 6.09
N ALA A 195 14.63 8.05 7.08
CA ALA A 195 14.60 9.51 6.99
C ALA A 195 16.05 10.06 6.92
N LEU A 196 16.23 11.33 6.60
CA LEU A 196 17.54 11.99 6.63
C LEU A 196 18.19 11.92 8.01
N GLN A 197 17.37 11.89 9.06
CA GLN A 197 17.79 11.89 10.46
C GLN A 197 18.01 10.49 11.04
N THR A 198 17.54 9.44 10.38
CA THR A 198 17.51 8.07 10.94
C THR A 198 18.92 7.56 11.26
N HIS A 199 19.10 7.08 12.50
CA HIS A 199 20.37 6.48 12.91
C HIS A 199 20.56 5.10 12.24
N PRO A 200 21.77 4.75 11.79
CA PRO A 200 22.04 3.47 11.12
C PRO A 200 21.66 2.22 11.93
N SER A 201 21.74 2.26 13.26
CA SER A 201 21.34 1.14 14.13
C SER A 201 19.84 0.89 14.09
N VAL A 202 19.00 1.94 13.94
CA VAL A 202 17.56 1.85 13.79
C VAL A 202 17.22 1.12 12.48
N VAL A 203 17.91 1.47 11.39
CA VAL A 203 17.76 0.78 10.10
C VAL A 203 18.13 -0.70 10.21
N ALA A 204 19.21 -1.02 10.89
CA ALA A 204 19.65 -2.40 11.09
C ALA A 204 18.64 -3.22 11.90
N GLN A 205 18.14 -2.68 13.02
CA GLN A 205 17.14 -3.35 13.86
C GLN A 205 15.80 -3.52 13.14
N ALA A 206 15.33 -2.49 12.43
CA ALA A 206 14.09 -2.56 11.64
C ALA A 206 14.21 -3.61 10.53
N ARG A 207 15.36 -3.71 9.85
CA ARG A 207 15.64 -4.75 8.86
C ARG A 207 15.58 -6.15 9.46
N ALA A 208 16.28 -6.37 10.58
CA ALA A 208 16.29 -7.65 11.27
C ALA A 208 14.89 -8.07 11.72
N PHE A 209 14.07 -7.12 12.20
CA PHE A 209 12.68 -7.39 12.57
C PHE A 209 11.81 -7.74 11.36
N ALA A 210 11.93 -7.03 10.23
CA ALA A 210 11.20 -7.39 9.02
C ALA A 210 11.54 -8.80 8.53
N GLN A 211 12.82 -9.20 8.61
CA GLN A 211 13.25 -10.56 8.30
C GLN A 211 12.67 -11.59 9.28
N GLN A 212 12.61 -11.26 10.58
CA GLN A 212 11.94 -12.08 11.59
C GLN A 212 10.43 -12.26 11.29
N MET A 213 9.79 -11.23 10.71
CA MET A 213 8.41 -11.31 10.18
C MET A 213 8.30 -12.14 8.89
N GLY A 214 9.35 -12.78 8.40
CA GLY A 214 9.38 -13.53 7.15
C GLY A 214 9.35 -12.66 5.90
N LYS A 215 9.77 -11.39 6.00
CA LYS A 215 9.76 -10.44 4.88
C LYS A 215 11.12 -10.33 4.21
N THR A 216 11.11 -10.21 2.89
CA THR A 216 12.24 -9.73 2.10
C THR A 216 12.28 -8.20 2.21
N VAL A 217 13.46 -7.64 2.48
CA VAL A 217 13.61 -6.20 2.71
C VAL A 217 14.39 -5.56 1.58
N THR A 218 13.75 -4.62 0.89
CA THR A 218 14.43 -3.67 0.01
C THR A 218 14.66 -2.34 0.73
N ALA A 219 15.64 -1.58 0.31
CA ALA A 219 15.94 -0.27 0.88
C ALA A 219 15.72 0.81 -0.16
N SER A 220 15.02 1.86 0.22
CA SER A 220 14.81 3.07 -0.56
C SER A 220 15.29 4.28 0.22
N ARG A 221 15.66 5.35 -0.47
CA ARG A 221 15.77 6.67 0.13
C ARG A 221 14.39 7.25 0.39
N ASP A 222 14.30 8.22 1.29
CA ASP A 222 13.13 9.07 1.47
C ASP A 222 12.94 9.96 0.23
N SER A 223 12.23 9.42 -0.73
CA SER A 223 11.92 10.06 -2.02
C SER A 223 10.47 9.74 -2.38
N PRO A 224 9.73 10.66 -3.02
CA PRO A 224 8.34 10.44 -3.36
C PRO A 224 8.11 9.11 -4.08
N GLY A 225 7.20 8.29 -3.52
CA GLY A 225 6.83 6.97 -4.05
C GLY A 225 7.82 5.85 -3.81
N PHE A 226 8.93 6.10 -3.10
CA PHE A 226 9.99 5.14 -2.79
C PHE A 226 10.48 4.40 -4.05
N ILE A 227 10.54 3.06 -4.05
CA ILE A 227 10.83 2.28 -5.26
C ILE A 227 9.54 1.91 -5.98
N SER A 228 8.61 1.29 -5.25
CA SER A 228 7.44 0.65 -5.84
C SER A 228 6.52 1.64 -6.55
N ASN A 229 6.01 2.65 -5.85
CA ASN A 229 5.07 3.61 -6.44
C ASN A 229 5.74 4.51 -7.48
N ARG A 230 7.04 4.80 -7.31
CA ARG A 230 7.81 5.58 -8.29
C ARG A 230 7.89 4.90 -9.65
N LEU A 231 7.90 3.56 -9.69
CA LEU A 231 7.91 2.76 -10.91
C LEU A 231 6.50 2.38 -11.37
N LEU A 232 5.66 1.98 -10.42
CA LEU A 232 4.32 1.45 -10.71
C LEU A 232 3.37 2.51 -11.25
N MET A 233 3.38 3.72 -10.66
CA MET A 233 2.42 4.75 -11.08
C MET A 233 2.62 5.23 -12.52
N PRO A 234 3.85 5.54 -13.01
CA PRO A 234 4.06 5.81 -14.42
C PRO A 234 3.66 4.65 -15.34
N TYR A 235 3.90 3.40 -14.92
CA TYR A 235 3.51 2.22 -15.69
C TYR A 235 1.98 2.12 -15.86
N ILE A 236 1.22 2.29 -14.77
CA ILE A 236 -0.26 2.32 -14.83
C ILE A 236 -0.74 3.52 -15.64
N ASN A 237 -0.16 4.69 -15.41
CA ASN A 237 -0.56 5.92 -16.09
C ASN A 237 -0.35 5.85 -17.59
N GLU A 238 0.79 5.28 -18.04
CA GLU A 238 1.06 5.09 -19.45
C GLU A 238 0.03 4.12 -20.08
N ALA A 239 -0.36 3.05 -19.38
CA ALA A 239 -1.42 2.18 -19.85
C ALA A 239 -2.78 2.91 -19.99
N CYS A 240 -3.09 3.82 -19.06
CA CYS A 240 -4.27 4.69 -19.18
C CYS A 240 -4.18 5.61 -20.41
N ILE A 241 -3.00 6.17 -20.67
CA ILE A 241 -2.77 7.04 -21.85
C ILE A 241 -2.87 6.25 -23.16
N VAL A 242 -2.31 5.03 -23.21
CA VAL A 242 -2.44 4.13 -24.37
C VAL A 242 -3.92 3.84 -24.69
N LEU A 243 -4.73 3.59 -23.65
CA LEU A 243 -6.17 3.41 -23.80
C LEU A 243 -6.88 4.71 -24.23
N GLU A 244 -6.59 5.82 -23.55
CA GLU A 244 -7.18 7.15 -23.79
C GLU A 244 -6.94 7.64 -25.22
N THR A 245 -5.76 7.37 -25.76
CA THR A 245 -5.36 7.80 -27.12
C THR A 245 -5.76 6.81 -28.20
N GLY A 246 -6.41 5.70 -27.85
CA GLY A 246 -6.90 4.71 -28.82
C GLY A 246 -5.82 3.86 -29.47
N VAL A 247 -4.63 3.76 -28.88
CA VAL A 247 -3.54 2.92 -29.41
C VAL A 247 -3.91 1.43 -29.34
N ALA A 248 -4.58 1.02 -28.26
CA ALA A 248 -5.04 -0.36 -28.09
C ALA A 248 -6.28 -0.43 -27.21
N SER A 249 -7.02 -1.57 -27.29
CA SER A 249 -8.10 -1.89 -26.36
C SER A 249 -7.54 -2.20 -24.95
N ARG A 250 -8.37 -2.09 -23.92
CA ARG A 250 -7.98 -2.45 -22.55
C ARG A 250 -7.57 -3.91 -22.43
N GLU A 251 -8.26 -4.78 -23.16
CA GLU A 251 -8.00 -6.22 -23.22
C GLU A 251 -6.62 -6.52 -23.83
N ASP A 252 -6.27 -5.84 -24.92
CA ASP A 252 -4.98 -6.00 -25.59
C ASP A 252 -3.83 -5.44 -24.78
N ILE A 253 -4.01 -4.28 -24.10
CA ILE A 253 -3.02 -3.70 -23.19
C ILE A 253 -2.68 -4.72 -22.09
N ASP A 254 -3.69 -5.21 -21.39
CA ASP A 254 -3.50 -6.14 -20.28
C ASP A 254 -2.96 -7.49 -20.74
N ALA A 255 -3.47 -8.04 -21.85
CA ALA A 255 -2.98 -9.29 -22.43
C ALA A 255 -1.51 -9.19 -22.84
N THR A 256 -1.11 -8.08 -23.48
CA THR A 256 0.28 -7.85 -23.90
C THR A 256 1.24 -7.87 -22.71
N MET A 257 0.89 -7.20 -21.62
CA MET A 257 1.74 -7.17 -20.43
C MET A 257 1.75 -8.50 -19.66
N LYS A 258 0.61 -9.19 -19.60
CA LYS A 258 0.51 -10.52 -18.97
C LYS A 258 1.29 -11.58 -19.75
N LEU A 259 1.08 -11.67 -21.05
CA LEU A 259 1.63 -12.74 -21.88
C LEU A 259 3.01 -12.42 -22.43
N GLY A 260 3.23 -11.18 -22.87
CA GLY A 260 4.51 -10.74 -23.43
C GLY A 260 5.58 -10.47 -22.37
N MET A 261 5.21 -9.84 -21.24
CA MET A 261 6.13 -9.46 -20.17
C MET A 261 6.04 -10.36 -18.93
N ARG A 262 5.16 -11.35 -18.92
CA ARG A 262 4.91 -12.28 -17.80
C ARG A 262 4.51 -11.60 -16.50
N HIS A 263 3.78 -10.49 -16.58
CA HIS A 263 3.20 -9.88 -15.41
C HIS A 263 2.02 -10.73 -14.89
N PRO A 264 1.83 -10.87 -13.57
CA PRO A 264 0.72 -11.65 -13.01
C PRO A 264 -0.65 -11.03 -13.31
N MET A 265 -0.70 -9.71 -13.49
CA MET A 265 -1.86 -8.93 -13.90
C MET A 265 -1.45 -7.89 -14.93
N GLY A 266 -2.36 -7.54 -15.84
CA GLY A 266 -2.15 -6.39 -16.71
C GLY A 266 -2.25 -5.06 -15.92
N PRO A 267 -1.77 -3.94 -16.47
CA PRO A 267 -1.71 -2.67 -15.76
C PRO A 267 -3.08 -2.10 -15.40
N LEU A 268 -4.08 -2.27 -16.26
CA LEU A 268 -5.43 -1.76 -16.02
C LEU A 268 -6.20 -2.64 -15.01
N GLU A 269 -6.05 -3.97 -15.09
CA GLU A 269 -6.54 -4.90 -14.07
C GLU A 269 -5.88 -4.65 -12.71
N LEU A 270 -4.59 -4.34 -12.69
CA LEU A 270 -3.85 -4.00 -11.46
C LEU A 270 -4.31 -2.67 -10.87
N ALA A 271 -4.57 -1.67 -11.70
CA ALA A 271 -5.14 -0.40 -11.27
C ALA A 271 -6.50 -0.58 -10.60
N ASP A 272 -7.38 -1.39 -11.20
CA ASP A 272 -8.68 -1.74 -10.63
C ASP A 272 -8.56 -2.51 -9.30
N PHE A 273 -7.54 -3.35 -9.16
CA PHE A 273 -7.26 -4.09 -7.93
C PHE A 273 -6.76 -3.16 -6.80
N ILE A 274 -5.87 -2.21 -7.11
CA ILE A 274 -5.35 -1.21 -6.16
C ILE A 274 -6.47 -0.23 -5.76
N GLY A 275 -7.27 0.16 -6.71
CA GLY A 275 -8.26 1.22 -6.65
C GLY A 275 -7.80 2.48 -7.39
N LEU A 276 -8.60 2.91 -8.37
CA LEU A 276 -8.25 4.03 -9.25
C LEU A 276 -8.08 5.34 -8.50
N ASP A 277 -8.88 5.59 -7.47
CA ASP A 277 -8.73 6.74 -6.56
C ASP A 277 -7.40 6.71 -5.79
N THR A 278 -6.95 5.53 -5.37
CA THR A 278 -5.64 5.34 -4.73
C THR A 278 -4.52 5.63 -5.72
N CYS A 279 -4.58 5.09 -6.95
CA CYS A 279 -3.61 5.37 -8.00
C CYS A 279 -3.54 6.86 -8.31
N LEU A 280 -4.69 7.52 -8.49
CA LEU A 280 -4.79 8.95 -8.77
C LEU A 280 -4.16 9.79 -7.65
N ASN A 281 -4.47 9.47 -6.38
CA ASN A 281 -3.94 10.20 -5.23
C ASN A 281 -2.41 10.07 -5.13
N ILE A 282 -1.87 8.86 -5.32
CA ILE A 282 -0.41 8.65 -5.33
C ILE A 282 0.23 9.47 -6.46
N MET A 283 -0.35 9.45 -7.65
CA MET A 283 0.18 10.22 -8.78
C MET A 283 0.15 11.72 -8.52
N LYS A 284 -0.94 12.25 -7.92
CA LYS A 284 -1.02 13.67 -7.54
C LYS A 284 0.09 14.04 -6.54
N VAL A 285 0.38 13.18 -5.56
CA VAL A 285 1.49 13.39 -4.62
C VAL A 285 2.84 13.35 -5.34
N LEU A 286 3.08 12.35 -6.18
CA LEU A 286 4.33 12.23 -6.95
C LEU A 286 4.54 13.46 -7.83
N HIS A 287 3.51 13.92 -8.53
CA HIS A 287 3.58 15.09 -9.40
C HIS A 287 3.86 16.37 -8.59
N ALA A 288 3.15 16.58 -7.49
CA ALA A 288 3.32 17.77 -6.64
C ALA A 288 4.70 17.82 -5.97
N GLU A 289 5.21 16.69 -5.48
CA GLU A 289 6.49 16.64 -4.77
C GLU A 289 7.71 16.64 -5.70
N THR A 290 7.57 16.21 -6.96
CA THR A 290 8.69 16.14 -7.92
C THR A 290 8.67 17.23 -8.96
N GLY A 291 7.50 17.80 -9.29
CA GLY A 291 7.31 18.70 -10.44
C GLY A 291 7.53 18.03 -11.80
N ASP A 292 7.69 16.72 -11.87
CA ASP A 292 8.01 15.98 -13.10
C ASP A 292 6.72 15.58 -13.80
N SER A 293 6.58 16.01 -15.06
CA SER A 293 5.38 15.80 -15.88
C SER A 293 5.04 14.33 -16.14
N LYS A 294 5.99 13.40 -16.00
CA LYS A 294 5.71 11.97 -16.13
C LYS A 294 4.74 11.43 -15.08
N TYR A 295 4.57 12.15 -13.96
CA TYR A 295 3.61 11.81 -12.91
C TYR A 295 2.29 12.57 -13.05
N ARG A 296 2.10 13.40 -14.08
CA ARG A 296 0.81 14.02 -14.36
C ARG A 296 -0.23 12.94 -14.66
N PRO A 297 -1.30 12.81 -13.87
CA PRO A 297 -2.32 11.81 -14.10
C PRO A 297 -2.95 11.92 -15.50
N SER A 298 -3.28 10.80 -16.14
CA SER A 298 -4.07 10.79 -17.37
C SER A 298 -5.44 11.41 -17.10
N VAL A 299 -6.01 12.05 -18.10
CA VAL A 299 -7.34 12.67 -17.98
C VAL A 299 -8.42 11.60 -17.81
N LEU A 300 -8.24 10.45 -18.47
CA LEU A 300 -9.14 9.31 -18.32
C LEU A 300 -9.21 8.81 -16.86
N LEU A 301 -8.05 8.64 -16.21
CA LEU A 301 -8.00 8.19 -14.81
C LEU A 301 -8.73 9.18 -13.88
N ASP A 302 -8.50 10.48 -14.04
CA ASP A 302 -9.17 11.50 -13.22
C ASP A 302 -10.68 11.52 -13.44
N ARG A 303 -11.13 11.37 -14.69
CA ARG A 303 -12.57 11.29 -15.03
C ARG A 303 -13.23 10.04 -14.47
N MET A 304 -12.58 8.87 -14.55
CA MET A 304 -13.10 7.62 -13.98
C MET A 304 -13.27 7.74 -12.47
N VAL A 305 -12.29 8.30 -11.78
CA VAL A 305 -12.38 8.54 -10.32
C VAL A 305 -13.51 9.52 -9.99
N SER A 306 -13.66 10.59 -10.78
CA SER A 306 -14.76 11.55 -10.61
C SER A 306 -16.13 10.92 -10.82
N ALA A 307 -16.22 9.91 -11.71
CA ALA A 307 -17.41 9.10 -11.94
C ALA A 307 -17.62 7.99 -10.88
N GLN A 308 -16.80 7.93 -9.83
CA GLN A 308 -16.81 6.90 -8.78
C GLN A 308 -16.50 5.47 -9.28
N TYR A 309 -15.81 5.35 -10.40
CA TYR A 309 -15.29 4.08 -10.91
C TYR A 309 -13.95 3.82 -10.23
N PHE A 310 -13.99 3.10 -9.09
CA PHE A 310 -12.79 2.87 -8.27
C PHE A 310 -12.18 1.47 -8.47
N GLY A 311 -12.67 0.71 -9.44
CA GLY A 311 -12.22 -0.66 -9.70
C GLY A 311 -13.00 -1.70 -8.88
N LYS A 312 -12.32 -2.77 -8.47
CA LYS A 312 -12.97 -3.91 -7.78
C LYS A 312 -13.77 -3.51 -6.54
N LYS A 313 -13.33 -2.52 -5.78
CA LYS A 313 -13.99 -2.09 -4.55
C LYS A 313 -15.33 -1.38 -4.76
N SER A 314 -15.56 -0.77 -5.93
CA SER A 314 -16.83 -0.15 -6.31
C SER A 314 -17.65 -1.03 -7.28
N GLY A 315 -17.09 -2.17 -7.70
CA GLY A 315 -17.70 -3.06 -8.69
C GLY A 315 -17.49 -2.61 -10.13
N VAL A 316 -16.95 -1.42 -10.38
CA VAL A 316 -16.69 -0.87 -11.73
C VAL A 316 -15.37 -0.11 -11.72
N GLY A 317 -14.54 -0.35 -12.73
CA GLY A 317 -13.32 0.36 -13.04
C GLY A 317 -13.08 0.33 -14.54
N PHE A 318 -11.86 0.00 -14.96
CA PHE A 318 -11.58 -0.34 -16.35
C PHE A 318 -12.39 -1.57 -16.79
N TYR A 319 -12.66 -2.48 -15.85
CA TYR A 319 -13.50 -3.65 -16.02
C TYR A 319 -14.77 -3.56 -15.18
N ASP A 320 -15.80 -4.33 -15.59
CA ASP A 320 -17.03 -4.48 -14.81
C ASP A 320 -16.94 -5.76 -13.97
N TYR A 321 -17.01 -5.61 -12.65
CA TYR A 321 -16.94 -6.69 -11.66
C TYR A 321 -18.29 -7.00 -11.02
N ARG A 322 -19.37 -6.33 -11.47
CA ARG A 322 -20.73 -6.56 -10.97
C ARG A 322 -21.21 -7.93 -11.41
N PRO A 323 -22.05 -8.62 -10.63
CA PRO A 323 -22.70 -9.83 -11.06
C PRO A 323 -23.47 -9.60 -12.37
N ALA A 324 -23.38 -10.53 -13.31
CA ALA A 324 -24.19 -10.47 -14.51
C ALA A 324 -25.67 -10.34 -14.12
N PRO A 325 -26.47 -9.49 -14.80
CA PRO A 325 -27.89 -9.44 -14.54
C PRO A 325 -28.51 -10.83 -14.77
N PRO A 326 -29.54 -11.22 -14.00
CA PRO A 326 -30.22 -12.48 -14.22
C PRO A 326 -30.72 -12.56 -15.67
N PRO A 327 -30.69 -13.74 -16.30
CA PRO A 327 -31.20 -13.89 -17.65
C PRO A 327 -32.67 -13.40 -17.69
N PRO A 328 -33.07 -12.74 -18.78
CA PRO A 328 -34.45 -12.32 -18.90
C PRO A 328 -35.37 -13.53 -18.73
N PRO A 329 -36.54 -13.38 -18.10
CA PRO A 329 -37.47 -14.46 -17.96
C PRO A 329 -37.80 -15.03 -19.35
N PRO A 330 -37.97 -16.36 -19.48
CA PRO A 330 -38.28 -16.97 -20.76
C PRO A 330 -39.53 -16.25 -21.34
N ALA A 331 -39.41 -15.85 -22.61
CA ALA A 331 -40.53 -15.20 -23.30
C ALA A 331 -41.73 -16.08 -23.14
N VAL A 332 -42.77 -15.60 -22.45
CA VAL A 332 -44.04 -16.27 -22.36
C VAL A 332 -44.56 -16.37 -23.80
N ALA A 333 -44.60 -17.58 -24.34
CA ALA A 333 -45.20 -17.83 -25.64
C ALA A 333 -46.61 -17.27 -25.59
N ARG A 334 -46.86 -16.13 -26.24
CA ARG A 334 -48.20 -15.63 -26.45
C ARG A 334 -48.88 -16.67 -27.31
N GLY A 335 -49.86 -17.36 -26.71
CA GLY A 335 -50.71 -18.31 -27.41
C GLY A 335 -51.24 -17.65 -28.67
N ALA A 336 -51.17 -18.36 -29.76
CA ALA A 336 -51.77 -17.98 -31.01
C ALA A 336 -53.30 -17.97 -30.81
N GLU A 337 -53.86 -16.80 -30.60
CA GLU A 337 -55.33 -16.60 -30.77
C GLU A 337 -55.55 -15.65 -31.94
N GLY A 338 -56.27 -16.20 -32.94
CA GLY A 338 -57.19 -15.53 -33.79
C GLY A 338 -56.70 -14.56 -34.85
N GLY A 339 -56.77 -14.98 -36.06
CA GLY A 339 -56.54 -14.20 -37.26
C GLY A 339 -57.31 -12.90 -37.35
N GLY A 340 -56.68 -11.95 -37.98
CA GLY A 340 -57.24 -10.69 -38.44
C GLY A 340 -56.25 -10.07 -39.40
N ASP A 341 -56.54 -10.23 -40.70
CA ASP A 341 -55.83 -9.61 -41.80
C ASP A 341 -55.85 -8.08 -41.63
N ALA A 342 -54.71 -7.49 -41.39
CA ALA A 342 -54.48 -6.06 -41.51
C ALA A 342 -53.28 -5.80 -42.39
N GLU A 343 -53.53 -5.22 -43.52
CA GLU A 343 -52.61 -4.79 -44.58
C GLU A 343 -51.51 -3.94 -44.07
N ALA A 344 -50.22 -4.28 -44.38
CA ALA A 344 -49.02 -3.55 -43.99
C ALA A 344 -48.86 -2.29 -44.90
N PRO A 345 -48.51 -1.12 -44.33
CA PRO A 345 -48.13 0.04 -45.14
C PRO A 345 -46.69 -0.13 -45.67
N ALA A 346 -46.52 0.32 -46.91
CA ALA A 346 -45.28 0.27 -47.69
C ALA A 346 -44.11 1.02 -47.02
N PRO A 347 -42.86 0.60 -47.25
CA PRO A 347 -41.68 1.26 -46.68
C PRO A 347 -41.38 2.58 -47.39
N TYR A 348 -41.10 3.61 -46.62
CA TYR A 348 -40.57 4.89 -47.09
C TYR A 348 -39.18 4.72 -47.67
N GLY A 349 -39.00 5.28 -48.89
CA GLY A 349 -37.77 5.19 -49.64
C GLY A 349 -36.64 6.01 -49.02
N ASP A 350 -35.45 5.44 -49.11
CA ASP A 350 -34.16 6.11 -48.90
C ASP A 350 -33.95 7.23 -49.91
N SER A 351 -33.78 8.45 -49.41
CA SER A 351 -33.19 9.55 -50.20
C SER A 351 -32.02 10.09 -49.40
N ASN A 352 -30.82 9.64 -49.74
CA ASN A 352 -29.63 10.41 -49.42
C ASN A 352 -28.60 10.35 -50.54
N THR A 353 -28.60 11.43 -51.35
CA THR A 353 -27.48 11.85 -52.19
C THR A 353 -27.30 13.34 -51.97
N ALA A 354 -26.23 13.72 -51.27
CA ALA A 354 -25.31 14.83 -51.52
C ALA A 354 -24.31 14.92 -50.36
#